data_32ac1ce4566b2fbfd96c241b286d735a
#
_entry.id   32ac1ce4566b2fbfd96c241b286d735a
#
_cell.length_a   1.000
_cell.length_b   1.000
_cell.length_c   1.000
_cell.angle_alpha   90.00
_cell.angle_beta   90.00
_cell.angle_gamma   90.00
#
_symmetry.space_group_name_H-M   'P 1'
#
loop_
_entity.id
_entity.type
_entity.pdbx_description
1 polymer ?
#
loop_
_entity_poly.entity_id
_entity_poly.type
_entity_poly.pdbx_seq_one_letter_code
_entity_poly.pdbx_strand_id
1 'polypeptide(L)'
;MSKNGKYADAMERELYNGIISGMQLDGKRFFYVNPLEVNPGVSGEIFGYKHVIPERPGWYACACCPPNLVRMVTSLGRYAWDEDDDVIYSHLFIGQEARLKKADIKVVSEYPWKGHVSYSITPKTGDEFAVAIHIPGYLKSFEVTLNGMRLKENDETKADLFYSYRDGYIYIKNKWHDNDVIEISFNMDIRVIYANTKVREDIGCAALQRGPVVYAFEGVDNDDDVQSLSLIHISEPTRPLY
;
A
#
# COMPACT_ATOMS: atom_id res chain seq x y z
N MET A 1 -11.28 12.65 -8.25
CA MET A 1 -10.15 12.61 -7.31
C MET A 1 -8.95 13.36 -7.92
N SER A 2 -8.03 13.91 -7.13
CA SER A 2 -6.79 14.51 -7.71
C SER A 2 -5.91 13.40 -8.27
N LYS A 3 -5.47 13.54 -9.53
CA LYS A 3 -4.63 12.55 -10.24
C LYS A 3 -3.14 12.77 -9.92
N ASN A 4 -2.80 12.80 -8.62
CA ASN A 4 -1.41 12.95 -8.17
C ASN A 4 -1.04 11.82 -7.22
N GLY A 5 0.02 11.07 -7.54
CA GLY A 5 0.48 9.87 -6.87
C GLY A 5 0.73 10.04 -5.37
N LYS A 6 1.08 11.25 -4.91
CA LYS A 6 1.24 11.53 -3.47
C LYS A 6 -0.01 11.21 -2.63
N TYR A 7 -1.21 11.30 -3.23
CA TYR A 7 -2.44 10.95 -2.53
C TYR A 7 -2.68 9.44 -2.55
N ALA A 8 -2.27 8.75 -3.62
CA ALA A 8 -2.29 7.30 -3.66
C ALA A 8 -1.27 6.70 -2.67
N ASP A 9 -0.06 7.29 -2.55
CA ASP A 9 0.93 6.94 -1.53
C ASP A 9 0.36 7.07 -0.11
N ALA A 10 -0.37 8.15 0.16
CA ALA A 10 -0.99 8.37 1.47
C ALA A 10 -2.10 7.34 1.74
N MET A 11 -3.01 7.13 0.77
CA MET A 11 -4.08 6.13 0.88
C MET A 11 -3.53 4.73 1.14
N GLU A 12 -2.49 4.34 0.42
CA GLU A 12 -1.86 3.03 0.56
C GLU A 12 -1.24 2.85 1.95
N ARG A 13 -0.49 3.85 2.41
CA ARG A 13 0.13 3.83 3.74
C ARG A 13 -0.92 3.75 4.85
N GLU A 14 -1.96 4.53 4.77
CA GLU A 14 -3.06 4.50 5.74
C GLU A 14 -3.82 3.17 5.70
N LEU A 15 -4.06 2.61 4.51
CA LEU A 15 -4.73 1.33 4.37
C LEU A 15 -4.00 0.22 5.12
N TYR A 16 -2.70 0.06 4.85
CA TYR A 16 -1.92 -1.06 5.41
C TYR A 16 -1.55 -0.84 6.88
N ASN A 17 -1.29 0.40 7.32
CA ASN A 17 -0.74 0.66 8.66
C ASN A 17 -1.71 1.35 9.61
N GLY A 18 -2.72 2.05 9.10
CA GLY A 18 -3.69 2.76 9.93
C GLY A 18 -5.05 2.06 10.02
N ILE A 19 -5.43 1.32 8.97
CA ILE A 19 -6.75 0.71 8.87
C ILE A 19 -6.68 -0.79 9.14
N ILE A 20 -6.03 -1.56 8.27
CA ILE A 20 -6.03 -3.02 8.37
C ILE A 20 -5.27 -3.49 9.61
N SER A 21 -4.18 -2.83 9.97
CA SER A 21 -3.38 -3.17 11.16
C SER A 21 -4.15 -3.06 12.47
N GLY A 22 -5.22 -2.27 12.51
CA GLY A 22 -6.08 -2.16 13.68
C GLY A 22 -6.87 -3.42 13.99
N MET A 23 -7.07 -4.30 13.02
CA MET A 23 -7.90 -5.51 13.15
C MET A 23 -7.02 -6.76 13.25
N GLN A 24 -7.43 -7.71 14.10
CA GLN A 24 -6.84 -9.03 14.14
C GLN A 24 -7.24 -9.81 12.88
N LEU A 25 -6.40 -10.77 12.44
CA LEU A 25 -6.64 -11.55 11.22
C LEU A 25 -7.98 -12.29 11.20
N ASP A 26 -8.46 -12.74 12.37
CA ASP A 26 -9.76 -13.41 12.48
C ASP A 26 -10.95 -12.45 12.48
N GLY A 27 -10.71 -11.13 12.43
CA GLY A 27 -11.73 -10.09 12.42
C GLY A 27 -12.50 -9.89 13.72
N LYS A 28 -12.09 -10.51 14.84
CA LYS A 28 -12.86 -10.51 16.10
C LYS A 28 -12.38 -9.47 17.10
N ARG A 29 -11.15 -9.01 16.96
CA ARG A 29 -10.50 -8.10 17.90
C ARG A 29 -9.90 -6.92 17.15
N PHE A 30 -9.81 -5.76 17.79
CA PHE A 30 -9.33 -4.54 17.15
C PHE A 30 -8.69 -3.58 18.14
N PHE A 31 -7.83 -2.69 17.64
CA PHE A 31 -7.33 -1.57 18.42
C PHE A 31 -8.25 -0.36 18.30
N TYR A 32 -8.34 0.41 19.36
CA TYR A 32 -8.94 1.75 19.37
C TYR A 32 -7.97 2.79 18.79
N VAL A 33 -6.69 2.64 19.09
CA VAL A 33 -5.58 3.45 18.57
C VAL A 33 -4.49 2.53 18.04
N ASN A 34 -3.72 2.99 17.05
CA ASN A 34 -2.52 2.32 16.56
C ASN A 34 -1.30 3.13 17.04
N PRO A 35 -0.77 2.88 18.23
CA PRO A 35 0.39 3.58 18.75
C PRO A 35 1.64 3.17 17.97
N LEU A 36 2.59 4.09 17.80
CA LEU A 36 3.90 3.78 17.24
C LEU A 36 4.80 3.05 18.24
N GLU A 37 4.50 3.20 19.52
CA GLU A 37 5.24 2.59 20.62
C GLU A 37 4.29 2.14 21.73
N VAL A 38 4.59 1.01 22.33
CA VAL A 38 3.92 0.51 23.53
C VAL A 38 4.95 0.41 24.64
N ASN A 39 4.76 1.19 25.72
CA ASN A 39 5.67 1.27 26.85
C ASN A 39 5.15 0.44 28.01
N PRO A 40 5.86 -0.59 28.48
CA PRO A 40 5.52 -1.34 29.67
C PRO A 40 5.38 -0.41 30.90
N GLY A 41 4.35 -0.64 31.72
CA GLY A 41 4.03 0.17 32.90
C GLY A 41 3.42 1.55 32.62
N VAL A 42 3.21 1.90 31.33
CA VAL A 42 2.59 3.15 30.90
C VAL A 42 1.35 2.87 30.06
N SER A 43 1.54 2.16 28.95
CA SER A 43 0.49 1.85 28.00
C SER A 43 -0.57 0.93 28.62
N GLY A 44 -1.84 1.36 28.57
CA GLY A 44 -2.95 0.64 29.18
C GLY A 44 -3.11 0.86 30.71
N GLU A 45 -2.12 1.41 31.40
CA GLU A 45 -2.07 1.47 32.86
C GLU A 45 -2.33 2.87 33.41
N ILE A 46 -1.59 3.87 32.97
CA ILE A 46 -1.68 5.22 33.54
C ILE A 46 -2.78 6.05 32.90
N PHE A 47 -3.22 7.08 33.65
CA PHE A 47 -4.22 8.02 33.16
C PHE A 47 -3.74 8.71 31.87
N GLY A 48 -4.62 8.79 30.87
CA GLY A 48 -4.30 9.34 29.54
C GLY A 48 -3.80 8.29 28.54
N TYR A 49 -3.25 7.17 29.01
CA TYR A 49 -2.76 6.06 28.15
C TYR A 49 -3.56 4.75 28.28
N LYS A 50 -4.67 4.77 29.04
CA LYS A 50 -5.52 3.56 29.26
C LYS A 50 -6.11 2.97 27.99
N HIS A 51 -6.23 3.74 26.92
CA HIS A 51 -6.74 3.29 25.63
C HIS A 51 -5.63 2.76 24.68
N VAL A 52 -4.38 2.96 25.06
CA VAL A 52 -3.19 2.43 24.36
C VAL A 52 -2.85 1.09 25.01
N ILE A 53 -3.41 0.01 24.50
CA ILE A 53 -3.21 -1.32 25.08
C ILE A 53 -2.39 -2.21 24.14
N PRO A 54 -1.54 -3.11 24.68
CA PRO A 54 -0.63 -3.94 23.87
C PRO A 54 -1.35 -5.02 23.06
N GLU A 55 -2.55 -5.42 23.49
CA GLU A 55 -3.31 -6.47 22.83
C GLU A 55 -4.64 -5.94 22.29
N ARG A 56 -5.09 -6.46 21.14
CA ARG A 56 -6.39 -6.13 20.58
C ARG A 56 -7.51 -6.73 21.42
N PRO A 57 -8.40 -5.93 22.06
CA PRO A 57 -9.54 -6.47 22.78
C PRO A 57 -10.71 -6.78 21.84
N GLY A 58 -11.61 -7.62 22.30
CA GLY A 58 -12.85 -7.91 21.57
C GLY A 58 -13.86 -6.75 21.57
N TRP A 59 -13.75 -5.83 22.51
CA TRP A 59 -14.65 -4.69 22.65
C TRP A 59 -14.05 -3.53 23.44
N TYR A 60 -14.51 -2.33 23.12
CA TYR A 60 -14.31 -1.11 23.90
C TYR A 60 -15.66 -0.55 24.32
N ALA A 61 -15.71 0.34 25.32
CA ALA A 61 -16.93 1.06 25.71
C ALA A 61 -17.50 1.94 24.58
N CYS A 62 -16.73 2.18 23.54
CA CYS A 62 -17.08 2.97 22.36
C CYS A 62 -17.01 2.09 21.11
N ALA A 63 -18.06 2.10 20.30
CA ALA A 63 -18.23 1.24 19.13
C ALA A 63 -17.88 1.92 17.78
N CYS A 64 -17.07 2.97 17.78
CA CYS A 64 -16.78 3.72 16.54
C CYS A 64 -15.77 2.99 15.61
N CYS A 65 -14.80 2.25 16.15
CA CYS A 65 -13.69 1.68 15.38
C CYS A 65 -14.12 0.53 14.46
N PRO A 66 -14.83 -0.53 14.92
CA PRO A 66 -15.24 -1.63 14.05
C PRO A 66 -16.11 -1.19 12.86
N PRO A 67 -17.17 -0.38 13.02
CA PRO A 67 -18.00 0.04 11.91
C PRO A 67 -17.23 0.93 10.91
N ASN A 68 -16.28 1.77 11.36
CA ASN A 68 -15.44 2.54 10.44
C ASN A 68 -14.49 1.66 9.64
N LEU A 69 -13.94 0.62 10.24
CA LEU A 69 -13.10 -0.35 9.59
C LEU A 69 -13.89 -1.12 8.53
N VAL A 70 -15.08 -1.64 8.89
CA VAL A 70 -16.00 -2.31 7.95
C VAL A 70 -16.40 -1.37 6.81
N ARG A 71 -16.76 -0.12 7.12
CA ARG A 71 -17.09 0.90 6.12
C ARG A 71 -15.96 1.10 5.12
N MET A 72 -14.72 1.20 5.60
CA MET A 72 -13.57 1.40 4.72
C MET A 72 -13.31 0.17 3.85
N VAL A 73 -13.27 -1.02 4.43
CA VAL A 73 -13.02 -2.28 3.68
C VAL A 73 -14.10 -2.50 2.61
N THR A 74 -15.37 -2.31 2.94
CA THR A 74 -16.47 -2.51 1.98
C THR A 74 -16.55 -1.45 0.90
N SER A 75 -15.94 -0.27 1.09
CA SER A 75 -15.88 0.81 0.10
C SER A 75 -14.56 0.90 -0.66
N LEU A 76 -13.62 0.01 -0.39
CA LEU A 76 -12.25 0.08 -0.90
C LEU A 76 -12.15 0.12 -2.42
N GLY A 77 -13.03 -0.59 -3.13
CA GLY A 77 -13.10 -0.56 -4.59
C GLY A 77 -13.33 0.85 -5.18
N ARG A 78 -13.98 1.76 -4.43
CA ARG A 78 -14.20 3.14 -4.86
C ARG A 78 -12.93 4.01 -4.80
N TYR A 79 -11.91 3.55 -4.08
CA TYR A 79 -10.62 4.22 -3.94
C TYR A 79 -9.55 3.59 -4.81
N ALA A 80 -9.76 2.32 -5.23
CA ALA A 80 -8.81 1.60 -6.04
C ALA A 80 -8.76 2.10 -7.50
N TRP A 81 -9.88 2.60 -8.01
CA TRP A 81 -10.02 2.99 -9.40
C TRP A 81 -10.68 4.35 -9.60
N ASP A 82 -10.31 4.99 -10.71
CA ASP A 82 -11.00 6.16 -11.25
C ASP A 82 -10.96 6.12 -12.79
N GLU A 83 -11.87 6.85 -13.46
CA GLU A 83 -11.92 6.93 -14.90
C GLU A 83 -12.18 8.36 -15.35
N ASP A 84 -11.44 8.81 -16.36
CA ASP A 84 -11.72 9.98 -17.19
C ASP A 84 -12.18 9.53 -18.58
N ASP A 85 -12.44 10.50 -19.50
CA ASP A 85 -12.91 10.20 -20.84
C ASP A 85 -11.97 9.26 -21.61
N ASP A 86 -10.64 9.37 -21.43
CA ASP A 86 -9.64 8.61 -22.17
C ASP A 86 -8.68 7.81 -21.29
N VAL A 87 -8.86 7.82 -19.96
CA VAL A 87 -7.91 7.19 -19.04
C VAL A 87 -8.62 6.40 -17.95
N ILE A 88 -8.16 5.18 -17.71
CA ILE A 88 -8.48 4.38 -16.52
C ILE A 88 -7.30 4.49 -15.54
N TYR A 89 -7.57 4.85 -14.29
CA TYR A 89 -6.56 4.99 -13.24
C TYR A 89 -6.64 3.84 -12.24
N SER A 90 -5.53 3.16 -12.00
CA SER A 90 -5.33 2.21 -10.91
C SER A 90 -4.53 2.89 -9.79
N HIS A 91 -5.16 3.09 -8.63
CA HIS A 91 -4.56 3.77 -7.49
C HIS A 91 -3.96 2.81 -6.46
N LEU A 92 -4.54 1.61 -6.32
CA LEU A 92 -4.16 0.60 -5.33
C LEU A 92 -3.99 -0.76 -6.00
N PHE A 93 -3.00 -1.54 -5.54
CA PHE A 93 -2.62 -2.83 -6.11
C PHE A 93 -3.35 -4.01 -5.46
N ILE A 94 -4.66 -3.95 -5.40
CA ILE A 94 -5.50 -4.95 -4.75
C ILE A 94 -5.96 -5.97 -5.79
N GLY A 95 -5.77 -7.26 -5.50
CA GLY A 95 -6.28 -8.35 -6.35
C GLY A 95 -7.81 -8.29 -6.43
N GLN A 96 -8.35 -8.09 -7.64
CA GLN A 96 -9.78 -7.89 -7.86
C GLN A 96 -10.17 -8.00 -9.34
N GLU A 97 -11.46 -8.04 -9.60
CA GLU A 97 -12.03 -7.83 -10.92
C GLU A 97 -12.80 -6.49 -10.90
N ALA A 98 -12.32 -5.53 -11.68
CA ALA A 98 -12.92 -4.21 -11.81
C ALA A 98 -13.75 -4.14 -13.10
N ARG A 99 -15.02 -3.78 -12.97
CA ARG A 99 -15.91 -3.53 -14.10
C ARG A 99 -16.03 -2.04 -14.32
N LEU A 100 -15.27 -1.53 -15.29
CA LEU A 100 -15.16 -0.12 -15.61
C LEU A 100 -15.93 0.20 -16.91
N LYS A 101 -16.04 1.45 -17.25
CA LYS A 101 -16.80 1.84 -18.46
C LYS A 101 -16.13 1.36 -19.74
N LYS A 102 -14.81 1.54 -19.84
CA LYS A 102 -14.01 1.23 -21.05
C LYS A 102 -13.53 -0.21 -21.12
N ALA A 103 -13.31 -0.86 -19.98
CA ALA A 103 -12.78 -2.21 -19.90
C ALA A 103 -13.20 -2.92 -18.63
N ASP A 104 -13.22 -4.25 -18.67
CA ASP A 104 -13.12 -5.08 -17.47
C ASP A 104 -11.64 -5.38 -17.25
N ILE A 105 -11.16 -5.21 -16.02
CA ILE A 105 -9.76 -5.44 -15.67
C ILE A 105 -9.68 -6.41 -14.49
N LYS A 106 -8.97 -7.51 -14.71
CA LYS A 106 -8.63 -8.45 -13.66
C LYS A 106 -7.23 -8.17 -13.15
N VAL A 107 -7.10 -7.91 -11.85
CA VAL A 107 -5.82 -7.71 -11.17
C VAL A 107 -5.47 -8.95 -10.37
N VAL A 108 -4.29 -9.50 -10.61
CA VAL A 108 -3.65 -10.50 -9.77
C VAL A 108 -2.46 -9.84 -9.09
N SER A 109 -2.44 -9.89 -7.76
CA SER A 109 -1.47 -9.14 -6.98
C SER A 109 -0.98 -9.95 -5.79
N GLU A 110 0.32 -10.01 -5.61
CA GLU A 110 0.99 -10.51 -4.41
C GLU A 110 1.46 -9.36 -3.49
N TYR A 111 1.14 -8.12 -3.87
CA TYR A 111 1.46 -6.92 -3.13
C TYR A 111 0.57 -6.80 -1.86
N PRO A 112 1.08 -6.40 -0.71
CA PRO A 112 2.37 -5.75 -0.48
C PRO A 112 3.55 -6.71 -0.16
N TRP A 113 3.35 -8.04 -0.22
CA TRP A 113 4.37 -9.01 0.18
C TRP A 113 5.43 -9.19 -0.90
N LYS A 114 4.99 -9.27 -2.13
CA LYS A 114 5.85 -9.27 -3.30
C LYS A 114 5.51 -8.08 -4.19
N GLY A 115 6.52 -7.57 -4.88
CA GLY A 115 6.36 -6.41 -5.74
C GLY A 115 5.78 -6.73 -7.12
N HIS A 116 5.01 -7.81 -7.29
CA HIS A 116 4.50 -8.22 -8.60
C HIS A 116 2.98 -8.02 -8.68
N VAL A 117 2.54 -7.35 -9.75
CA VAL A 117 1.12 -7.11 -10.05
C VAL A 117 0.87 -7.29 -11.54
N SER A 118 -0.17 -8.05 -11.87
CA SER A 118 -0.60 -8.31 -13.25
C SER A 118 -2.01 -7.78 -13.47
N TYR A 119 -2.21 -7.12 -14.61
CA TYR A 119 -3.49 -6.55 -15.07
C TYR A 119 -3.88 -7.20 -16.39
N SER A 120 -4.92 -8.04 -16.39
CA SER A 120 -5.51 -8.56 -17.63
C SER A 120 -6.66 -7.66 -18.06
N ILE A 121 -6.61 -7.17 -19.29
CA ILE A 121 -7.53 -6.17 -19.83
C ILE A 121 -8.48 -6.83 -20.82
N THR A 122 -9.77 -6.58 -20.66
CA THR A 122 -10.83 -6.94 -21.61
C THR A 122 -11.55 -5.65 -22.01
N PRO A 123 -11.22 -5.05 -23.18
CA PRO A 123 -11.81 -3.79 -23.60
C PRO A 123 -13.29 -3.96 -23.96
N LYS A 124 -14.09 -2.93 -23.70
CA LYS A 124 -15.52 -2.86 -24.06
C LYS A 124 -15.77 -2.03 -25.31
N THR A 125 -14.79 -1.24 -25.71
CA THR A 125 -14.82 -0.38 -26.90
C THR A 125 -13.64 -0.69 -27.78
N GLY A 126 -13.76 -0.38 -29.09
CA GLY A 126 -12.64 -0.48 -30.02
C GLY A 126 -11.73 0.75 -30.04
N ASP A 127 -11.96 1.69 -29.14
CA ASP A 127 -11.23 2.96 -29.07
C ASP A 127 -9.90 2.78 -28.34
N GLU A 128 -8.97 3.66 -28.65
CA GLU A 128 -7.70 3.77 -27.93
C GLU A 128 -7.93 4.51 -26.61
N PHE A 129 -7.40 3.98 -25.51
CA PHE A 129 -7.38 4.65 -24.20
C PHE A 129 -6.12 4.31 -23.42
N ALA A 130 -5.83 5.11 -22.40
CA ALA A 130 -4.70 4.88 -21.51
C ALA A 130 -5.12 4.14 -20.24
N VAL A 131 -4.25 3.23 -19.77
CA VAL A 131 -4.27 2.71 -18.41
C VAL A 131 -3.16 3.39 -17.64
N ALA A 132 -3.54 4.16 -16.62
CA ALA A 132 -2.63 4.88 -15.75
C ALA A 132 -2.48 4.10 -14.44
N ILE A 133 -1.25 3.68 -14.12
CA ILE A 133 -0.96 2.88 -12.94
C ILE A 133 -0.09 3.70 -12.00
N HIS A 134 -0.50 3.80 -10.75
CA HIS A 134 0.25 4.47 -9.70
C HIS A 134 1.64 3.83 -9.51
N ILE A 135 2.66 4.65 -9.39
CA ILE A 135 4.01 4.22 -9.02
C ILE A 135 4.34 4.81 -7.65
N PRO A 136 4.41 3.98 -6.61
CA PRO A 136 4.68 4.45 -5.26
C PRO A 136 5.97 5.26 -5.14
N GLY A 137 5.88 6.43 -4.51
CA GLY A 137 6.99 7.37 -4.40
C GLY A 137 8.18 6.88 -3.56
N TYR A 138 8.04 5.76 -2.84
CA TYR A 138 9.15 5.13 -2.11
C TYR A 138 10.02 4.21 -2.97
N LEU A 139 9.59 3.88 -4.19
CA LEU A 139 10.33 2.96 -5.07
C LEU A 139 11.56 3.63 -5.66
N LYS A 140 12.67 2.89 -5.72
CA LYS A 140 13.87 3.30 -6.46
C LYS A 140 13.82 2.88 -7.92
N SER A 141 13.15 1.77 -8.21
CA SER A 141 13.01 1.24 -9.56
C SER A 141 11.79 0.33 -9.68
N PHE A 142 11.28 0.22 -10.88
CA PHE A 142 10.24 -0.71 -11.28
C PHE A 142 10.48 -1.17 -12.71
N GLU A 143 9.85 -2.27 -13.07
CA GLU A 143 9.80 -2.75 -14.44
C GLU A 143 8.35 -2.93 -14.86
N VAL A 144 8.05 -2.63 -16.12
CA VAL A 144 6.72 -2.82 -16.69
C VAL A 144 6.82 -3.51 -18.04
N THR A 145 5.93 -4.47 -18.26
CA THR A 145 5.80 -5.18 -19.54
C THR A 145 4.37 -5.08 -20.04
N LEU A 146 4.21 -5.16 -21.35
CA LEU A 146 2.94 -5.38 -22.03
C LEU A 146 3.08 -6.65 -22.86
N ASN A 147 2.27 -7.67 -22.58
CA ASN A 147 2.31 -8.98 -23.23
C ASN A 147 3.74 -9.60 -23.22
N GLY A 148 4.44 -9.47 -22.10
CA GLY A 148 5.81 -9.94 -21.92
C GLY A 148 6.89 -9.07 -22.55
N MET A 149 6.55 -8.03 -23.30
CA MET A 149 7.51 -7.09 -23.88
C MET A 149 7.76 -5.92 -22.92
N ARG A 150 9.03 -5.69 -22.56
CA ARG A 150 9.41 -4.60 -21.66
C ARG A 150 9.15 -3.24 -22.29
N LEU A 151 8.40 -2.40 -21.54
CA LEU A 151 8.16 -1.02 -21.93
C LEU A 151 9.30 -0.12 -21.40
N LYS A 152 9.58 0.96 -22.14
CA LYS A 152 10.54 1.98 -21.77
C LYS A 152 9.83 3.31 -21.61
N GLU A 153 10.37 4.16 -20.75
CA GLU A 153 9.87 5.52 -20.64
C GLU A 153 10.26 6.32 -21.89
N ASN A 154 9.24 6.95 -22.51
CA ASN A 154 9.38 7.90 -23.63
C ASN A 154 10.54 7.62 -24.61
N ASP A 155 10.52 6.46 -25.24
CA ASP A 155 11.40 6.22 -26.38
C ASP A 155 10.69 6.68 -27.66
N GLU A 156 10.79 7.96 -27.99
CA GLU A 156 10.20 8.58 -29.20
C GLU A 156 10.71 7.92 -30.49
N THR A 157 11.72 7.06 -30.42
CA THR A 157 12.35 6.41 -31.57
C THR A 157 11.69 5.09 -31.98
N LYS A 158 10.80 4.53 -31.15
CA LYS A 158 10.07 3.29 -31.45
C LYS A 158 8.57 3.49 -31.23
N ALA A 159 7.84 3.49 -32.30
CA ALA A 159 6.44 3.89 -32.42
C ALA A 159 5.40 3.13 -31.57
N ASP A 160 5.73 2.01 -30.91
CA ASP A 160 4.67 1.08 -30.53
C ASP A 160 4.63 0.57 -29.08
N LEU A 161 5.62 0.82 -28.21
CA LEU A 161 5.63 0.23 -26.87
C LEU A 161 6.37 1.11 -25.84
N PHE A 162 5.75 2.19 -25.42
CA PHE A 162 6.28 3.05 -24.37
C PHE A 162 5.22 3.42 -23.31
N TYR A 163 5.68 3.88 -22.17
CA TYR A 163 4.84 4.57 -21.19
C TYR A 163 5.33 6.00 -20.98
N SER A 164 4.44 6.91 -20.62
CA SER A 164 4.80 8.21 -20.10
C SER A 164 4.66 8.23 -18.59
N TYR A 165 5.58 8.91 -17.88
CA TYR A 165 5.51 9.09 -16.43
C TYR A 165 5.18 10.53 -16.09
N ARG A 166 4.12 10.74 -15.33
CA ARG A 166 3.73 12.07 -14.83
C ARG A 166 2.92 11.95 -13.55
N ASP A 167 3.11 12.90 -12.65
CA ASP A 167 2.34 13.00 -11.39
C ASP A 167 2.26 11.73 -10.55
N GLY A 168 3.29 10.85 -10.63
CA GLY A 168 3.34 9.60 -9.90
C GLY A 168 2.58 8.44 -10.55
N TYR A 169 2.24 8.55 -11.85
CA TYR A 169 1.61 7.49 -12.63
C TYR A 169 2.39 7.20 -13.90
N ILE A 170 2.48 5.93 -14.29
CA ILE A 170 2.79 5.56 -15.67
C ILE A 170 1.49 5.49 -16.47
N TYR A 171 1.52 5.98 -17.69
CA TYR A 171 0.41 5.96 -18.64
C TYR A 171 0.79 5.09 -19.81
N ILE A 172 0.08 3.99 -19.99
CA ILE A 172 0.24 3.07 -21.12
C ILE A 172 -0.97 3.27 -22.02
N LYS A 173 -0.75 3.91 -23.16
CA LYS A 173 -1.79 4.18 -24.14
C LYS A 173 -1.75 3.13 -25.25
N ASN A 174 -2.87 2.46 -25.51
CA ASN A 174 -2.94 1.41 -26.51
C ASN A 174 -4.35 1.27 -27.09
N LYS A 175 -4.45 0.67 -28.25
CA LYS A 175 -5.66 0.04 -28.74
C LYS A 175 -5.70 -1.38 -28.19
N TRP A 176 -6.41 -1.53 -27.07
CA TRP A 176 -6.40 -2.78 -26.31
C TRP A 176 -7.15 -3.91 -27.00
N HIS A 177 -6.68 -5.13 -26.80
CA HIS A 177 -7.31 -6.37 -27.25
C HIS A 177 -7.62 -7.27 -26.05
N ASP A 178 -8.51 -8.25 -26.27
CA ASP A 178 -8.85 -9.22 -25.25
C ASP A 178 -7.62 -9.97 -24.77
N ASN A 179 -7.46 -10.02 -23.43
CA ASN A 179 -6.35 -10.64 -22.75
C ASN A 179 -4.99 -9.95 -22.94
N ASP A 180 -4.95 -8.68 -23.31
CA ASP A 180 -3.73 -7.89 -23.14
C ASP A 180 -3.37 -7.83 -21.66
N VAL A 181 -2.08 -8.08 -21.34
CA VAL A 181 -1.59 -8.17 -19.97
C VAL A 181 -0.49 -7.14 -19.73
N ILE A 182 -0.74 -6.26 -18.76
CA ILE A 182 0.31 -5.41 -18.18
C ILE A 182 0.84 -6.12 -16.93
N GLU A 183 2.15 -6.27 -16.83
CA GLU A 183 2.81 -6.74 -15.61
C GLU A 183 3.73 -5.66 -15.08
N ILE A 184 3.67 -5.44 -13.76
CA ILE A 184 4.56 -4.52 -13.06
C ILE A 184 5.29 -5.28 -11.97
N SER A 185 6.60 -5.04 -11.88
CA SER A 185 7.47 -5.52 -10.82
C SER A 185 8.14 -4.35 -10.11
N PHE A 186 7.89 -4.24 -8.81
CA PHE A 186 8.42 -3.21 -7.92
C PHE A 186 9.64 -3.74 -7.17
N ASN A 187 10.73 -2.98 -7.13
CA ASN A 187 11.83 -3.25 -6.22
C ASN A 187 11.51 -2.63 -4.85
N MET A 188 11.10 -3.48 -3.90
CA MET A 188 10.72 -3.06 -2.56
C MET A 188 11.86 -3.31 -1.57
N ASP A 189 12.81 -2.38 -1.51
CA ASP A 189 13.89 -2.39 -0.53
C ASP A 189 13.38 -2.07 0.88
N ILE A 190 14.07 -2.61 1.89
CA ILE A 190 13.89 -2.20 3.28
C ILE A 190 14.45 -0.79 3.44
N ARG A 191 13.70 0.06 4.12
CA ARG A 191 14.07 1.46 4.40
C ARG A 191 13.96 1.75 5.87
N VAL A 192 14.94 2.48 6.39
CA VAL A 192 14.87 3.09 7.71
C VAL A 192 14.24 4.48 7.55
N ILE A 193 13.16 4.73 8.27
CA ILE A 193 12.42 5.98 8.24
C ILE A 193 12.62 6.73 9.54
N TYR A 194 13.00 7.98 9.44
CA TYR A 194 13.15 8.89 10.58
C TYR A 194 12.04 9.94 10.55
N ALA A 195 11.55 10.31 11.71
CA ALA A 195 10.59 11.39 11.84
C ALA A 195 11.23 12.74 11.49
N ASN A 196 10.37 13.71 11.14
CA ASN A 196 10.82 15.09 11.00
C ASN A 196 11.35 15.59 12.36
N THR A 197 12.50 16.29 12.37
CA THR A 197 13.17 16.79 13.58
C THR A 197 12.31 17.75 14.42
N LYS A 198 11.19 18.25 13.88
CA LYS A 198 10.21 19.05 14.63
C LYS A 198 9.28 18.18 15.51
N VAL A 199 9.21 16.88 15.29
CA VAL A 199 8.45 15.92 16.12
C VAL A 199 9.38 15.48 17.24
N ARG A 200 9.24 16.12 18.39
CA ARG A 200 10.16 15.95 19.52
C ARG A 200 10.06 14.58 20.16
N GLU A 201 8.87 14.00 20.15
CA GLU A 201 8.54 12.71 20.75
C GLU A 201 9.27 11.57 20.05
N ASP A 202 9.58 11.72 18.76
CA ASP A 202 10.23 10.69 17.95
C ASP A 202 11.75 10.91 17.78
N ILE A 203 12.35 11.81 18.56
CA ILE A 203 13.79 12.06 18.50
C ILE A 203 14.54 10.79 18.97
N GLY A 204 15.43 10.29 18.12
CA GLY A 204 16.20 9.06 18.40
C GLY A 204 15.47 7.78 18.02
N CYS A 205 14.22 7.88 17.51
CA CYS A 205 13.45 6.75 17.03
C CYS A 205 13.58 6.58 15.52
N ALA A 206 13.42 5.34 15.07
CA ALA A 206 13.36 4.98 13.65
C ALA A 206 12.33 3.88 13.43
N ALA A 207 11.70 3.90 12.25
CA ALA A 207 10.79 2.85 11.82
C ALA A 207 11.40 2.08 10.64
N LEU A 208 11.12 0.79 10.56
CA LEU A 208 11.46 -0.01 9.39
C LEU A 208 10.24 -0.10 8.46
N GLN A 209 10.46 0.12 7.18
CA GLN A 209 9.42 0.02 6.16
C GLN A 209 9.92 -0.79 4.96
N ARG A 210 9.05 -1.70 4.47
CA ARG A 210 9.26 -2.39 3.20
C ARG A 210 8.00 -2.28 2.36
N GLY A 211 8.12 -1.76 1.15
CA GLY A 211 6.94 -1.37 0.38
C GLY A 211 6.09 -0.36 1.18
N PRO A 212 4.77 -0.51 1.23
CA PRO A 212 3.89 0.35 2.04
C PRO A 212 3.84 -0.06 3.51
N VAL A 213 4.33 -1.23 3.89
CA VAL A 213 4.18 -1.81 5.24
C VAL A 213 5.26 -1.30 6.17
N VAL A 214 4.85 -0.80 7.32
CA VAL A 214 5.71 -0.44 8.45
C VAL A 214 5.78 -1.64 9.38
N TYR A 215 7.00 -2.01 9.77
CA TYR A 215 7.27 -3.13 10.67
C TYR A 215 7.49 -2.61 12.09
N ALA A 216 7.05 -3.36 13.08
CA ALA A 216 7.35 -3.13 14.47
C ALA A 216 8.19 -4.29 15.04
N PHE A 217 8.89 -4.00 16.11
CA PHE A 217 9.56 -5.01 16.91
C PHE A 217 8.67 -5.37 18.09
N GLU A 218 8.47 -6.64 18.33
CA GLU A 218 7.68 -7.12 19.45
C GLU A 218 8.60 -7.76 20.51
N GLY A 219 8.38 -7.45 21.79
CA GLY A 219 9.17 -7.97 22.90
C GLY A 219 9.17 -9.50 22.94
N VAL A 220 8.01 -10.11 22.66
CA VAL A 220 7.86 -11.58 22.62
C VAL A 220 8.82 -12.27 21.64
N ASP A 221 9.23 -11.60 20.57
CA ASP A 221 10.17 -12.11 19.57
C ASP A 221 11.63 -11.66 19.82
N ASN A 222 11.86 -10.79 20.84
CA ASN A 222 13.13 -10.13 21.09
C ASN A 222 13.53 -10.13 22.58
N ASP A 223 13.22 -11.21 23.32
CA ASP A 223 13.56 -11.39 24.74
C ASP A 223 13.12 -10.21 25.65
N ASP A 224 12.02 -9.54 25.30
CA ASP A 224 11.45 -8.35 25.95
C ASP A 224 12.38 -7.12 25.98
N ASP A 225 13.51 -7.13 25.27
CA ASP A 225 14.44 -6.01 25.17
C ASP A 225 14.57 -5.46 23.75
N VAL A 226 13.49 -4.85 23.27
CA VAL A 226 13.48 -4.22 21.94
C VAL A 226 14.35 -2.97 21.84
N GLN A 227 14.72 -2.36 22.97
CA GLN A 227 15.54 -1.14 23.00
C GLN A 227 17.01 -1.42 22.75
N SER A 228 17.48 -2.66 23.02
CA SER A 228 18.86 -3.08 22.75
C SER A 228 19.09 -3.49 21.29
N LEU A 229 18.03 -3.56 20.47
CA LEU A 229 18.13 -3.99 19.08
C LEU A 229 18.93 -3.01 18.24
N SER A 230 19.89 -3.54 17.50
CA SER A 230 20.69 -2.77 16.55
C SER A 230 20.16 -2.94 15.13
N LEU A 231 19.86 -1.84 14.48
CA LEU A 231 19.39 -1.82 13.08
C LEU A 231 20.47 -2.21 12.06
N ILE A 232 21.75 -2.29 12.47
CA ILE A 232 22.87 -2.61 11.56
C ILE A 232 22.85 -4.08 11.09
N HIS A 233 22.18 -4.97 11.81
CA HIS A 233 22.16 -6.41 11.52
C HIS A 233 20.84 -6.89 10.90
N ILE A 234 19.92 -6.00 10.57
CA ILE A 234 18.64 -6.37 9.98
C ILE A 234 18.80 -6.46 8.47
N SER A 235 19.00 -7.68 7.98
CA SER A 235 19.06 -7.96 6.54
C SER A 235 17.66 -8.14 5.92
N GLU A 236 16.70 -8.73 6.64
CA GLU A 236 15.30 -8.84 6.23
C GLU A 236 14.38 -8.94 7.46
N PRO A 237 13.24 -8.23 7.48
CA PRO A 237 12.23 -8.43 8.53
C PRO A 237 11.60 -9.81 8.36
N THR A 238 11.66 -10.61 9.41
CA THR A 238 11.29 -12.04 9.37
C THR A 238 9.79 -12.29 9.36
N ARG A 239 8.96 -11.34 9.81
CA ARG A 239 7.49 -11.44 9.76
C ARG A 239 6.82 -10.08 9.66
N PRO A 240 5.79 -9.94 8.82
CA PRO A 240 4.87 -8.81 8.88
C PRO A 240 3.95 -8.95 10.10
N LEU A 241 3.65 -7.84 10.73
CA LEU A 241 2.70 -7.78 11.86
C LEU A 241 1.26 -7.85 11.35
N TYR A 242 0.60 -8.94 11.59
CA TYR A 242 -0.86 -9.06 11.44
C TYR A 242 -1.48 -9.74 12.63
#